data_b4087c2330c854a094e8ff2914846514
#
_entry.id   b4087c2330c854a094e8ff2914846514
#
_cell.length_a   1.000
_cell.length_b   1.000
_cell.length_c   1.000
_cell.angle_alpha   90.00
_cell.angle_beta   90.00
_cell.angle_gamma   90.00
#
_symmetry.space_group_name_H-M   'P 1'
#
loop_
_entity.id
_entity.type
_entity.pdbx_description
1 polymer ?
#
loop_
_entity_poly.entity_id
_entity_poly.type
_entity_poly.pdbx_seq_one_letter_code
_entity_poly.pdbx_strand_id
1 'polypeptide(L)'
;NEDQPITFFEILTACFFHKAAQYPTNINLVEAGLFFRFDATNILKKNLATIITSISKDHLDWLPKNEQNLEKIVFEKTSSLLNSNIIVANQNKKSTMSSIKKNINKNQSNKIYFNEDFSYSEGENNFFYFEDKLGGLKLPNPNIRGQYQLENISTAIATLRALDLGVNDEHIKKGIQNINTLARLQEIISGKLKELVPNNLFLISGDHNEHGARVLNNYLDSLNCKKHLIIRMMKNKEHEKYIRYFKNISS
;
A
#
# COMPACT_ATOMS: atom_id res chain seq x y z
N ASN A 1 -13.20 31.53 4.76
CA ASN A 1 -13.48 31.36 6.20
C ASN A 1 -12.19 31.63 6.97
N GLU A 2 -11.99 32.90 7.35
CA GLU A 2 -10.78 33.35 8.04
C GLU A 2 -10.62 32.79 9.47
N ASP A 3 -11.66 32.17 10.03
CA ASP A 3 -11.70 31.66 11.41
C ASP A 3 -11.56 30.14 11.55
N GLN A 4 -11.31 29.39 10.48
CA GLN A 4 -11.11 27.93 10.58
C GLN A 4 -9.62 27.61 10.63
N PRO A 5 -9.13 26.91 11.67
CA PRO A 5 -7.74 26.55 11.79
C PRO A 5 -7.35 25.57 10.67
N ILE A 6 -6.28 25.87 9.97
CA ILE A 6 -5.69 24.99 8.95
C ILE A 6 -4.78 23.99 9.66
N THR A 7 -4.92 22.72 9.34
CA THR A 7 -4.06 21.66 9.88
C THR A 7 -2.68 21.67 9.22
N PHE A 8 -1.69 21.12 9.91
CA PHE A 8 -0.33 20.98 9.35
C PHE A 8 -0.31 20.19 8.04
N PHE A 9 -1.13 19.13 7.93
CA PHE A 9 -1.25 18.32 6.72
C PHE A 9 -1.84 19.12 5.55
N GLU A 10 -2.84 19.95 5.79
CA GLU A 10 -3.42 20.83 4.75
C GLU A 10 -2.39 21.85 4.26
N ILE A 11 -1.60 22.46 5.16
CA ILE A 11 -0.53 23.39 4.78
C ILE A 11 0.51 22.68 3.90
N LEU A 12 0.99 21.50 4.31
CA LEU A 12 1.96 20.72 3.54
C LEU A 12 1.42 20.33 2.17
N THR A 13 0.15 19.93 2.10
CA THR A 13 -0.52 19.57 0.85
C THR A 13 -0.62 20.77 -0.09
N ALA A 14 -1.00 21.94 0.43
CA ALA A 14 -1.05 23.18 -0.35
C ALA A 14 0.33 23.57 -0.88
N CYS A 15 1.36 23.52 -0.03
CA CYS A 15 2.76 23.80 -0.43
C CYS A 15 3.23 22.81 -1.50
N PHE A 16 2.91 21.53 -1.36
CA PHE A 16 3.22 20.51 -2.37
C PHE A 16 2.58 20.84 -3.72
N PHE A 17 1.28 21.08 -3.77
CA PHE A 17 0.60 21.38 -5.03
C PHE A 17 1.07 22.71 -5.64
N HIS A 18 1.32 23.73 -4.83
CA HIS A 18 1.90 24.98 -5.31
C HIS A 18 3.29 24.74 -5.96
N LYS A 19 4.13 23.93 -5.33
CA LYS A 19 5.43 23.58 -5.88
C LYS A 19 5.33 22.69 -7.12
N ALA A 20 4.47 21.67 -7.10
CA ALA A 20 4.26 20.77 -8.22
C ALA A 20 3.78 21.48 -9.50
N ALA A 21 2.94 22.52 -9.35
CA ALA A 21 2.47 23.34 -10.47
C ALA A 21 3.59 24.06 -11.23
N GLN A 22 4.76 24.23 -10.62
CA GLN A 22 5.94 24.81 -11.27
C GLN A 22 6.69 23.82 -12.19
N TYR A 23 6.32 22.54 -12.15
CA TYR A 23 6.94 21.44 -12.91
C TYR A 23 5.87 20.65 -13.67
N PRO A 24 5.22 21.24 -14.69
CA PRO A 24 4.05 20.66 -15.36
C PRO A 24 4.36 19.37 -16.14
N THR A 25 5.63 19.08 -16.42
CA THR A 25 6.07 17.85 -17.10
C THR A 25 6.29 16.67 -16.17
N ASN A 26 6.28 16.91 -14.84
CA ASN A 26 6.47 15.87 -13.86
C ASN A 26 5.17 15.09 -13.59
N ILE A 27 5.31 13.81 -13.28
CA ILE A 27 4.23 12.99 -12.73
C ILE A 27 4.35 13.04 -11.21
N ASN A 28 3.24 13.39 -10.56
CA ASN A 28 3.19 13.47 -9.11
C ASN A 28 2.44 12.26 -8.55
N LEU A 29 3.05 11.54 -7.59
CA LEU A 29 2.40 10.52 -6.80
C LEU A 29 1.88 11.15 -5.52
N VAL A 30 0.57 11.08 -5.31
CA VAL A 30 -0.10 11.71 -4.17
C VAL A 30 -0.79 10.63 -3.34
N GLU A 31 -0.36 10.47 -2.10
CA GLU A 31 -0.98 9.55 -1.14
C GLU A 31 -1.99 10.29 -0.27
N ALA A 32 -3.20 9.74 -0.11
CA ALA A 32 -4.20 10.25 0.81
C ALA A 32 -3.75 10.05 2.27
N GLY A 33 -4.06 10.99 3.16
CA GLY A 33 -3.64 10.94 4.56
C GLY A 33 -4.31 9.81 5.36
N LEU A 34 -5.64 9.82 5.45
CA LEU A 34 -6.41 8.84 6.23
C LEU A 34 -7.47 8.12 5.38
N PHE A 35 -8.45 8.87 4.97
CA PHE A 35 -9.52 8.53 4.03
C PHE A 35 -9.30 9.35 2.77
N PHE A 36 -10.29 9.37 1.85
CA PHE A 36 -10.10 10.17 0.64
C PHE A 36 -11.17 11.25 0.47
N ARG A 37 -12.40 10.98 0.89
CA ARG A 37 -13.57 11.84 0.58
C ARG A 37 -13.39 13.30 1.03
N PHE A 38 -12.82 13.52 2.20
CA PHE A 38 -12.53 14.84 2.78
C PHE A 38 -11.05 15.07 3.03
N ASP A 39 -10.20 14.30 2.36
CA ASP A 39 -8.76 14.45 2.50
C ASP A 39 -8.27 15.70 1.77
N ALA A 40 -7.26 16.38 2.32
CA ALA A 40 -6.66 17.57 1.73
C ALA A 40 -6.12 17.32 0.31
N THR A 41 -5.74 16.08 -0.01
CA THR A 41 -5.28 15.70 -1.35
C THR A 41 -6.41 15.59 -2.38
N ASN A 42 -7.67 15.50 -1.95
CA ASN A 42 -8.85 15.37 -2.82
C ASN A 42 -9.37 16.72 -3.33
N ILE A 43 -8.48 17.63 -3.70
CA ILE A 43 -8.82 18.94 -4.28
C ILE A 43 -8.61 18.99 -5.79
N LEU A 44 -8.01 17.96 -6.36
CA LEU A 44 -7.74 17.89 -7.79
C LEU A 44 -9.04 17.73 -8.58
N LYS A 45 -9.12 18.41 -9.72
CA LYS A 45 -10.25 18.26 -10.66
C LYS A 45 -10.01 17.13 -11.67
N LYS A 46 -8.76 16.74 -11.88
CA LYS A 46 -8.32 15.68 -12.81
C LYS A 46 -7.09 14.99 -12.24
N ASN A 47 -7.00 13.70 -12.49
CA ASN A 47 -5.80 12.90 -12.27
C ASN A 47 -5.61 11.91 -13.43
N LEU A 48 -4.44 11.32 -13.55
CA LEU A 48 -4.15 10.29 -14.56
C LEU A 48 -4.76 8.95 -14.15
N ALA A 49 -4.62 8.62 -12.87
CA ALA A 49 -5.17 7.41 -12.29
C ALA A 49 -5.43 7.57 -10.80
N THR A 50 -6.34 6.76 -10.29
CA THR A 50 -6.53 6.49 -8.86
C THR A 50 -6.19 5.03 -8.58
N ILE A 51 -5.33 4.79 -7.61
CA ILE A 51 -4.93 3.45 -7.19
C ILE A 51 -5.57 3.16 -5.84
N ILE A 52 -6.38 2.10 -5.78
CA ILE A 52 -6.98 1.59 -4.55
C ILE A 52 -6.17 0.38 -4.12
N THR A 53 -5.33 0.57 -3.11
CA THR A 53 -4.57 -0.53 -2.48
C THR A 53 -5.46 -1.40 -1.60
N SER A 54 -4.92 -2.44 -0.96
CA SER A 54 -5.69 -3.30 -0.05
C SER A 54 -6.28 -2.50 1.11
N ILE A 55 -7.59 -2.59 1.29
CA ILE A 55 -8.32 -1.89 2.36
C ILE A 55 -8.57 -2.86 3.52
N SER A 56 -8.17 -2.46 4.72
CA SER A 56 -8.40 -3.17 5.97
C SER A 56 -8.96 -2.24 7.05
N LYS A 57 -9.30 -2.79 8.21
CA LYS A 57 -9.71 -1.98 9.36
C LYS A 57 -8.52 -1.21 9.89
N ASP A 58 -8.57 0.09 9.75
CA ASP A 58 -7.65 1.06 10.34
C ASP A 58 -8.38 2.39 10.54
N HIS A 59 -7.83 3.27 11.37
CA HIS A 59 -8.39 4.61 11.60
C HIS A 59 -9.86 4.64 12.06
N LEU A 60 -10.34 3.61 12.73
CA LEU A 60 -11.72 3.51 13.22
C LEU A 60 -12.07 4.62 14.22
N ASP A 61 -11.09 5.10 14.98
CA ASP A 61 -11.18 6.20 15.93
C ASP A 61 -11.57 7.55 15.29
N TRP A 62 -11.39 7.68 13.99
CA TRP A 62 -11.83 8.85 13.21
C TRP A 62 -13.27 8.75 12.68
N LEU A 63 -13.94 7.64 12.91
CA LEU A 63 -15.33 7.43 12.51
C LEU A 63 -16.27 7.47 13.73
N PRO A 64 -17.52 7.94 13.55
CA PRO A 64 -18.54 7.84 14.60
C PRO A 64 -18.67 6.39 15.11
N LYS A 65 -18.90 6.20 16.40
CA LYS A 65 -18.92 4.86 17.03
C LYS A 65 -19.86 3.85 16.34
N ASN A 66 -20.99 4.31 15.84
CA ASN A 66 -21.98 3.50 15.10
C ASN A 66 -21.57 3.21 13.65
N GLU A 67 -20.53 3.85 13.13
CA GLU A 67 -20.03 3.69 11.77
C GLU A 67 -18.63 3.04 11.71
N GLN A 68 -18.08 2.57 12.83
CA GLN A 68 -16.75 1.97 12.94
C GLN A 68 -16.70 0.57 12.35
N ASN A 69 -16.87 0.47 11.04
CA ASN A 69 -16.84 -0.80 10.31
C ASN A 69 -16.07 -0.69 8.98
N LEU A 70 -15.76 -1.83 8.37
CA LEU A 70 -14.97 -1.88 7.14
C LEU A 70 -15.71 -1.26 5.95
N GLU A 71 -17.03 -1.43 5.88
CA GLU A 71 -17.83 -0.89 4.78
C GLU A 71 -17.78 0.64 4.75
N LYS A 72 -17.84 1.28 5.92
CA LYS A 72 -17.67 2.73 6.04
C LYS A 72 -16.29 3.19 5.62
N ILE A 73 -15.23 2.48 6.00
CA ILE A 73 -13.86 2.78 5.54
C ILE A 73 -13.79 2.70 4.01
N VAL A 74 -14.35 1.65 3.41
CA VAL A 74 -14.39 1.52 1.95
C VAL A 74 -15.13 2.70 1.33
N PHE A 75 -16.28 3.09 1.87
CA PHE A 75 -17.03 4.24 1.40
C PHE A 75 -16.21 5.53 1.46
N GLU A 76 -15.59 5.84 2.60
CA GLU A 76 -14.77 7.05 2.78
C GLU A 76 -13.55 7.10 1.83
N LYS A 77 -13.00 5.94 1.46
CA LYS A 77 -11.86 5.84 0.53
C LYS A 77 -12.26 5.86 -0.95
N THR A 78 -13.50 5.52 -1.30
CA THR A 78 -13.85 5.25 -2.71
C THR A 78 -15.05 6.03 -3.26
N SER A 79 -15.80 6.73 -2.43
CA SER A 79 -17.05 7.39 -2.87
C SER A 79 -16.87 8.70 -3.64
N SER A 80 -15.66 9.29 -3.62
CA SER A 80 -15.39 10.61 -4.23
C SER A 80 -14.29 10.58 -5.29
N LEU A 81 -14.07 9.41 -5.92
CA LEU A 81 -13.03 9.27 -6.93
C LEU A 81 -13.36 10.04 -8.21
N LEU A 82 -12.34 10.59 -8.83
CA LEU A 82 -12.44 11.28 -10.11
C LEU A 82 -12.68 10.29 -11.28
N ASN A 83 -13.23 10.81 -12.39
CA ASN A 83 -13.36 10.07 -13.63
C ASN A 83 -11.99 9.93 -14.34
N SER A 84 -11.25 8.90 -13.98
CA SER A 84 -9.92 8.57 -14.51
C SER A 84 -9.73 7.06 -14.58
N ASN A 85 -8.54 6.56 -14.88
CA ASN A 85 -8.26 5.15 -14.69
C ASN A 85 -8.31 4.81 -13.19
N ILE A 86 -9.07 3.77 -12.81
CA ILE A 86 -9.13 3.27 -11.43
C ILE A 86 -8.54 1.87 -11.40
N ILE A 87 -7.41 1.72 -10.73
CA ILE A 87 -6.74 0.43 -10.55
C ILE A 87 -7.01 -0.07 -9.13
N VAL A 88 -7.56 -1.26 -9.02
CA VAL A 88 -7.95 -1.86 -7.74
C VAL A 88 -7.07 -3.07 -7.47
N ALA A 89 -6.24 -2.96 -6.45
CA ALA A 89 -5.40 -4.03 -5.95
C ALA A 89 -6.21 -5.17 -5.33
N ASN A 90 -5.54 -6.29 -5.04
CA ASN A 90 -6.14 -7.41 -4.33
C ASN A 90 -6.79 -6.96 -3.01
N GLN A 91 -7.95 -7.51 -2.72
CA GLN A 91 -8.65 -7.26 -1.46
C GLN A 91 -8.76 -8.58 -0.68
N ASN A 92 -8.36 -8.56 0.59
CA ASN A 92 -8.36 -9.75 1.46
C ASN A 92 -9.74 -10.41 1.63
N LYS A 93 -10.82 -9.67 1.37
CA LYS A 93 -12.21 -10.17 1.46
C LYS A 93 -12.95 -9.85 0.19
N LYS A 94 -13.67 -10.85 -0.34
CA LYS A 94 -14.57 -10.67 -1.49
C LYS A 94 -15.62 -9.59 -1.24
N SER A 95 -16.13 -9.47 -0.01
CA SER A 95 -17.09 -8.42 0.37
C SER A 95 -16.50 -7.01 0.23
N THR A 96 -15.22 -6.81 0.55
CA THR A 96 -14.53 -5.52 0.36
C THR A 96 -14.47 -5.16 -1.12
N MET A 97 -14.06 -6.11 -1.99
CA MET A 97 -14.06 -5.90 -3.43
C MET A 97 -15.46 -5.55 -3.96
N SER A 98 -16.50 -6.28 -3.51
CA SER A 98 -17.89 -6.00 -3.89
C SER A 98 -18.33 -4.60 -3.48
N SER A 99 -17.98 -4.15 -2.26
CA SER A 99 -18.29 -2.81 -1.78
C SER A 99 -17.55 -1.73 -2.59
N ILE A 100 -16.28 -1.95 -2.93
CA ILE A 100 -15.52 -1.05 -3.81
C ILE A 100 -16.22 -0.93 -5.16
N LYS A 101 -16.50 -2.07 -5.82
CA LYS A 101 -17.20 -2.10 -7.12
C LYS A 101 -18.53 -1.33 -7.09
N LYS A 102 -19.33 -1.54 -6.03
CA LYS A 102 -20.60 -0.82 -5.83
C LYS A 102 -20.41 0.69 -5.76
N ASN A 103 -19.42 1.15 -4.97
CA ASN A 103 -19.19 2.59 -4.77
C ASN A 103 -18.71 3.28 -6.05
N ILE A 104 -17.84 2.62 -6.82
CA ILE A 104 -17.28 3.20 -8.06
C ILE A 104 -18.10 2.88 -9.32
N ASN A 105 -19.20 2.16 -9.19
CA ASN A 105 -20.01 1.73 -10.35
C ASN A 105 -20.52 2.92 -11.19
N LYS A 106 -20.92 4.00 -10.56
CA LYS A 106 -21.43 5.21 -11.23
C LYS A 106 -20.33 6.08 -11.85
N ASN A 107 -19.09 5.82 -11.53
CA ASN A 107 -17.95 6.54 -12.07
C ASN A 107 -17.72 6.10 -13.52
N GLN A 108 -17.60 7.03 -14.45
CA GLN A 108 -17.37 6.77 -15.89
C GLN A 108 -15.91 6.46 -16.23
N SER A 109 -15.17 5.88 -15.30
CA SER A 109 -13.76 5.55 -15.40
C SER A 109 -13.53 4.20 -16.08
N ASN A 110 -12.38 4.04 -16.69
CA ASN A 110 -11.83 2.72 -16.96
C ASN A 110 -11.42 2.08 -15.63
N LYS A 111 -11.93 0.89 -15.33
CA LYS A 111 -11.70 0.17 -14.07
C LYS A 111 -10.91 -1.10 -14.36
N ILE A 112 -9.84 -1.29 -13.61
CA ILE A 112 -8.88 -2.39 -13.79
C ILE A 112 -8.74 -3.11 -12.45
N TYR A 113 -9.13 -4.38 -12.38
CA TYR A 113 -9.22 -5.14 -11.15
C TYR A 113 -8.21 -6.27 -11.11
N PHE A 114 -7.60 -6.45 -9.95
CA PHE A 114 -6.78 -7.62 -9.68
C PHE A 114 -7.59 -8.92 -9.81
N ASN A 115 -6.99 -9.96 -10.39
CA ASN A 115 -7.58 -11.26 -10.76
C ASN A 115 -8.69 -11.23 -11.82
N GLU A 116 -9.00 -10.07 -12.40
CA GLU A 116 -9.94 -9.95 -13.52
C GLU A 116 -9.22 -9.39 -14.75
N ASP A 117 -8.47 -8.29 -14.58
CA ASP A 117 -7.78 -7.59 -15.65
C ASP A 117 -6.26 -7.73 -15.60
N PHE A 118 -5.72 -8.01 -14.41
CA PHE A 118 -4.32 -8.32 -14.20
C PHE A 118 -4.11 -9.28 -13.04
N SER A 119 -3.03 -10.03 -13.09
CA SER A 119 -2.66 -10.98 -12.05
C SER A 119 -1.15 -11.14 -11.94
N TYR A 120 -0.69 -11.85 -10.92
CA TYR A 120 0.67 -12.36 -10.85
C TYR A 120 0.69 -13.80 -10.36
N SER A 121 1.77 -14.50 -10.66
CA SER A 121 2.08 -15.79 -10.07
C SER A 121 3.56 -15.85 -9.71
N GLU A 122 3.87 -16.55 -8.61
CA GLU A 122 5.24 -16.81 -8.22
C GLU A 122 5.88 -17.79 -9.20
N GLY A 123 7.13 -17.54 -9.57
CA GLY A 123 7.91 -18.38 -10.45
C GLY A 123 9.11 -18.98 -9.74
N GLU A 124 9.82 -19.84 -10.44
CA GLU A 124 11.08 -20.43 -10.00
C GLU A 124 12.28 -19.48 -10.23
N ASN A 125 13.42 -19.77 -9.60
CA ASN A 125 14.70 -19.10 -9.86
C ASN A 125 14.68 -17.58 -9.63
N ASN A 126 14.00 -17.12 -8.58
CA ASN A 126 13.93 -15.70 -8.21
C ASN A 126 13.23 -14.79 -9.23
N PHE A 127 12.21 -15.32 -9.90
CA PHE A 127 11.33 -14.60 -10.81
C PHE A 127 9.87 -14.72 -10.38
N PHE A 128 9.05 -13.77 -10.82
CA PHE A 128 7.59 -13.87 -10.82
C PHE A 128 7.04 -13.53 -12.20
N TYR A 129 5.80 -13.91 -12.47
CA TYR A 129 5.11 -13.63 -13.72
C TYR A 129 3.98 -12.67 -13.44
N PHE A 130 3.92 -11.60 -14.22
CA PHE A 130 2.80 -10.66 -14.28
C PHE A 130 2.05 -10.86 -15.57
N GLU A 131 0.73 -10.75 -15.56
CA GLU A 131 -0.12 -10.90 -16.74
C GLU A 131 -1.23 -9.86 -16.73
N ASP A 132 -1.49 -9.25 -17.88
CA ASP A 132 -2.64 -8.40 -18.18
C ASP A 132 -3.05 -8.53 -19.66
N LYS A 133 -4.03 -7.73 -20.10
CA LYS A 133 -4.51 -7.73 -21.49
C LYS A 133 -3.42 -7.41 -22.55
N LEU A 134 -2.32 -6.82 -22.15
CA LEU A 134 -1.19 -6.50 -23.05
C LEU A 134 -0.18 -7.65 -23.14
N GLY A 135 -0.38 -8.74 -22.38
CA GLY A 135 0.45 -9.94 -22.37
C GLY A 135 1.28 -10.08 -21.09
N GLY A 136 1.94 -11.24 -20.97
CA GLY A 136 2.71 -11.63 -19.80
C GLY A 136 4.12 -11.03 -19.76
N LEU A 137 4.60 -10.78 -18.53
CA LEU A 137 5.98 -10.36 -18.26
C LEU A 137 6.63 -11.33 -17.28
N LYS A 138 7.84 -11.80 -17.60
CA LYS A 138 8.71 -12.48 -16.65
C LYS A 138 9.61 -11.43 -16.00
N LEU A 139 9.50 -11.27 -14.69
CA LEU A 139 10.11 -10.19 -13.93
C LEU A 139 10.95 -10.72 -12.76
N PRO A 140 12.07 -10.07 -12.42
CA PRO A 140 12.86 -10.47 -11.27
C PRO A 140 12.08 -10.22 -9.98
N ASN A 141 12.26 -11.08 -8.96
CA ASN A 141 11.71 -10.80 -7.64
C ASN A 141 12.35 -9.53 -7.05
N PRO A 142 11.58 -8.74 -6.32
CA PRO A 142 12.10 -7.52 -5.69
C PRO A 142 13.06 -7.83 -4.54
N ASN A 143 13.96 -6.89 -4.24
CA ASN A 143 14.85 -6.96 -3.09
C ASN A 143 14.16 -6.69 -1.74
N ILE A 144 12.83 -6.54 -1.73
CA ILE A 144 12.03 -6.31 -0.53
C ILE A 144 11.27 -7.57 -0.14
N ARG A 145 11.12 -7.79 1.16
CA ARG A 145 10.57 -9.03 1.72
C ARG A 145 9.05 -8.97 1.86
N GLY A 146 8.41 -10.15 1.82
CA GLY A 146 6.98 -10.34 2.02
C GLY A 146 6.18 -10.48 0.72
N GLN A 147 5.36 -11.52 0.65
CA GLN A 147 4.54 -11.86 -0.53
C GLN A 147 3.61 -10.72 -0.97
N TYR A 148 3.07 -9.95 -0.01
CA TYR A 148 2.23 -8.77 -0.31
C TYR A 148 2.94 -7.70 -1.15
N GLN A 149 4.26 -7.71 -1.20
CA GLN A 149 5.02 -6.80 -2.06
C GLN A 149 4.85 -7.13 -3.55
N LEU A 150 4.68 -8.40 -3.90
CA LEU A 150 4.35 -8.79 -5.27
C LEU A 150 2.98 -8.28 -5.69
N GLU A 151 2.00 -8.28 -4.77
CA GLU A 151 0.68 -7.66 -5.01
C GLU A 151 0.79 -6.15 -5.27
N ASN A 152 1.56 -5.45 -4.44
CA ASN A 152 1.80 -4.01 -4.59
C ASN A 152 2.52 -3.68 -5.91
N ILE A 153 3.57 -4.45 -6.24
CA ILE A 153 4.34 -4.28 -7.48
C ILE A 153 3.46 -4.57 -8.70
N SER A 154 2.67 -5.63 -8.67
CA SER A 154 1.75 -5.97 -9.76
C SER A 154 0.71 -4.87 -9.98
N THR A 155 0.21 -4.27 -8.89
CA THR A 155 -0.70 -3.11 -8.97
C THR A 155 -0.01 -1.89 -9.60
N ALA A 156 1.25 -1.63 -9.25
CA ALA A 156 2.04 -0.55 -9.84
C ALA A 156 2.31 -0.80 -11.34
N ILE A 157 2.65 -2.04 -11.73
CA ILE A 157 2.85 -2.42 -13.14
C ILE A 157 1.56 -2.24 -13.94
N ALA A 158 0.43 -2.73 -13.43
CA ALA A 158 -0.88 -2.57 -14.05
C ALA A 158 -1.21 -1.07 -14.26
N THR A 159 -0.86 -0.23 -13.29
CA THR A 159 -1.04 1.23 -13.39
C THR A 159 -0.18 1.82 -14.50
N LEU A 160 1.11 1.51 -14.54
CA LEU A 160 2.04 2.05 -15.53
C LEU A 160 1.64 1.64 -16.95
N ARG A 161 1.24 0.38 -17.14
CA ARG A 161 0.81 -0.14 -18.46
C ARG A 161 -0.55 0.45 -18.89
N ALA A 162 -1.45 0.71 -17.95
CA ALA A 162 -2.74 1.34 -18.25
C ALA A 162 -2.62 2.81 -18.66
N LEU A 163 -1.57 3.51 -18.24
CA LEU A 163 -1.38 4.94 -18.48
C LEU A 163 -0.55 5.25 -19.73
N ASP A 164 0.09 4.26 -20.33
CA ASP A 164 0.99 4.42 -21.49
C ASP A 164 1.97 5.60 -21.35
N LEU A 165 2.71 5.60 -20.22
CA LEU A 165 3.67 6.67 -19.90
C LEU A 165 5.04 6.51 -20.58
N GLY A 166 5.15 5.70 -21.63
CA GLY A 166 6.41 5.38 -22.27
C GLY A 166 7.34 4.49 -21.44
N VAL A 167 6.80 3.82 -20.42
CA VAL A 167 7.54 2.87 -19.56
C VAL A 167 7.56 1.51 -20.26
N ASN A 168 8.73 1.04 -20.65
CA ASN A 168 8.92 -0.29 -21.24
C ASN A 168 9.28 -1.34 -20.18
N ASP A 169 9.36 -2.60 -20.60
CA ASP A 169 9.63 -3.75 -19.73
C ASP A 169 10.99 -3.66 -19.01
N GLU A 170 12.00 -3.08 -19.67
CA GLU A 170 13.32 -2.89 -19.07
C GLU A 170 13.30 -1.82 -17.95
N HIS A 171 12.49 -0.77 -18.13
CA HIS A 171 12.26 0.21 -17.07
C HIS A 171 11.56 -0.42 -15.87
N ILE A 172 10.57 -1.29 -16.11
CA ILE A 172 9.86 -2.03 -15.05
C ILE A 172 10.83 -2.94 -14.29
N LYS A 173 11.64 -3.75 -15.00
CA LYS A 173 12.65 -4.63 -14.38
C LYS A 173 13.64 -3.86 -13.50
N LYS A 174 14.20 -2.77 -14.04
CA LYS A 174 15.12 -1.89 -13.28
C LYS A 174 14.43 -1.27 -12.07
N GLY A 175 13.19 -0.83 -12.22
CA GLY A 175 12.39 -0.30 -11.11
C GLY A 175 12.25 -1.31 -9.98
N ILE A 176 11.87 -2.56 -10.28
CA ILE A 176 11.71 -3.64 -9.31
C ILE A 176 13.02 -3.94 -8.56
N GLN A 177 14.14 -4.01 -9.28
CA GLN A 177 15.46 -4.29 -8.68
C GLN A 177 15.97 -3.16 -7.78
N ASN A 178 15.52 -1.93 -8.02
CA ASN A 178 15.93 -0.75 -7.26
C ASN A 178 14.93 -0.34 -6.16
N ILE A 179 13.88 -1.13 -5.92
CA ILE A 179 12.94 -0.83 -4.84
C ILE A 179 13.69 -0.85 -3.50
N ASN A 180 13.59 0.27 -2.78
CA ASN A 180 14.05 0.37 -1.40
C ASN A 180 12.93 0.96 -0.56
N THR A 181 12.46 0.22 0.44
CA THR A 181 11.39 0.65 1.35
C THR A 181 11.86 0.59 2.79
N LEU A 182 11.83 1.74 3.45
CA LEU A 182 12.18 1.80 4.86
C LEU A 182 11.10 1.17 5.74
N ALA A 183 11.51 0.44 6.75
CA ALA A 183 10.64 -0.17 7.76
C ALA A 183 9.48 -1.04 7.17
N ARG A 184 9.72 -1.77 6.09
CA ARG A 184 8.80 -2.75 5.51
C ARG A 184 9.49 -4.11 5.41
N LEU A 185 9.63 -4.82 6.53
CA LEU A 185 10.49 -6.00 6.68
C LEU A 185 11.94 -5.71 6.22
N GLN A 186 12.39 -4.50 6.48
CA GLN A 186 13.71 -4.03 6.10
C GLN A 186 14.78 -4.78 6.87
N GLU A 187 15.69 -5.42 6.16
CA GLU A 187 16.88 -5.99 6.78
C GLU A 187 17.91 -4.90 7.09
N ILE A 188 18.37 -4.86 8.32
CA ILE A 188 19.46 -3.99 8.77
C ILE A 188 20.77 -4.77 8.72
N ILE A 189 21.63 -4.39 7.79
CA ILE A 189 22.89 -5.09 7.51
C ILE A 189 24.13 -4.41 8.14
N SER A 190 23.98 -3.16 8.62
CA SER A 190 25.09 -2.38 9.20
C SER A 190 24.60 -1.39 10.27
N GLY A 191 25.53 -0.81 11.00
CA GLY A 191 25.29 0.21 12.03
C GLY A 191 25.25 -0.34 13.46
N LYS A 192 25.27 0.56 14.44
CA LYS A 192 25.44 0.27 15.87
C LYS A 192 24.52 -0.83 16.41
N LEU A 193 23.25 -0.87 15.99
CA LEU A 193 22.32 -1.90 16.45
C LEU A 193 22.63 -3.27 15.83
N LYS A 194 23.08 -3.31 14.56
CA LYS A 194 23.48 -4.55 13.91
C LYS A 194 24.76 -5.12 14.52
N GLU A 195 25.67 -4.28 14.96
CA GLU A 195 26.91 -4.69 15.65
C GLU A 195 26.64 -5.43 16.96
N LEU A 196 25.52 -5.16 17.64
CA LEU A 196 25.11 -5.89 18.84
C LEU A 196 24.60 -7.31 18.54
N VAL A 197 24.18 -7.59 17.31
CA VAL A 197 23.64 -8.87 16.86
C VAL A 197 24.22 -9.28 15.49
N PRO A 198 25.56 -9.38 15.37
CA PRO A 198 26.25 -9.49 14.07
C PRO A 198 25.82 -10.69 13.25
N ASN A 199 25.54 -11.82 13.91
CA ASN A 199 25.20 -13.09 13.27
C ASN A 199 23.69 -13.33 13.10
N ASN A 200 22.85 -12.37 13.51
CA ASN A 200 21.39 -12.52 13.45
C ASN A 200 20.80 -11.80 12.25
N LEU A 201 19.73 -12.34 11.70
CA LEU A 201 18.85 -11.58 10.82
C LEU A 201 18.16 -10.50 11.66
N PHE A 202 18.45 -9.24 11.36
CA PHE A 202 17.84 -8.09 12.06
C PHE A 202 16.88 -7.37 11.12
N LEU A 203 15.58 -7.41 11.46
CA LEU A 203 14.52 -6.84 10.64
C LEU A 203 13.83 -5.69 11.39
N ILE A 204 13.45 -4.66 10.64
CA ILE A 204 12.60 -3.58 11.12
C ILE A 204 11.31 -3.55 10.30
N SER A 205 10.15 -3.47 10.98
CA SER A 205 8.86 -3.30 10.35
C SER A 205 8.03 -2.21 11.05
N GLY A 206 7.37 -1.39 10.26
CA GLY A 206 6.49 -0.31 10.74
C GLY A 206 5.02 -0.75 10.87
N ASP A 207 4.76 -2.05 10.87
CA ASP A 207 3.42 -2.59 11.04
C ASP A 207 2.85 -2.25 12.42
N HIS A 208 1.59 -1.80 12.47
CA HIS A 208 1.00 -1.29 13.69
C HIS A 208 -0.51 -1.56 13.81
N ASN A 209 -1.06 -2.41 12.96
CA ASN A 209 -2.46 -2.82 12.98
C ASN A 209 -2.60 -4.35 12.80
N GLU A 210 -3.81 -4.85 12.99
CA GLU A 210 -4.10 -6.30 12.93
C GLU A 210 -3.72 -6.92 11.57
N HIS A 211 -3.93 -6.19 10.47
CA HIS A 211 -3.56 -6.68 9.14
C HIS A 211 -2.04 -6.82 8.99
N GLY A 212 -1.29 -5.80 9.39
CA GLY A 212 0.16 -5.83 9.39
C GLY A 212 0.73 -6.94 10.26
N ALA A 213 0.16 -7.14 11.46
CA ALA A 213 0.55 -8.25 12.35
C ALA A 213 0.40 -9.61 11.67
N ARG A 214 -0.71 -9.85 11.00
CA ARG A 214 -0.95 -11.11 10.27
C ARG A 214 0.07 -11.32 9.16
N VAL A 215 0.34 -10.29 8.38
CA VAL A 215 1.31 -10.35 7.26
C VAL A 215 2.72 -10.59 7.79
N LEU A 216 3.11 -9.87 8.84
CA LEU A 216 4.40 -10.06 9.51
C LEU A 216 4.53 -11.47 10.08
N ASN A 217 3.50 -11.96 10.78
CA ASN A 217 3.54 -13.32 11.35
C ASN A 217 3.68 -14.39 10.26
N ASN A 218 2.94 -14.29 9.16
CA ASN A 218 3.07 -15.24 8.04
C ASN A 218 4.51 -15.28 7.49
N TYR A 219 5.15 -14.11 7.37
CA TYR A 219 6.55 -14.06 6.96
C TYR A 219 7.47 -14.69 8.03
N LEU A 220 7.29 -14.37 9.30
CA LEU A 220 8.09 -14.92 10.39
C LEU A 220 7.92 -16.45 10.50
N ASP A 221 6.73 -16.99 10.27
CA ASP A 221 6.44 -18.43 10.30
C ASP A 221 7.18 -19.17 9.16
N SER A 222 7.47 -18.51 8.05
CA SER A 222 8.27 -19.08 6.97
C SER A 222 9.78 -19.21 7.31
N LEU A 223 10.26 -18.54 8.36
CA LEU A 223 11.64 -18.59 8.79
C LEU A 223 11.86 -19.75 9.79
N ASN A 224 12.75 -20.68 9.45
CA ASN A 224 13.12 -21.78 10.34
C ASN A 224 14.23 -21.37 11.31
N CYS A 225 13.92 -20.48 12.26
CA CYS A 225 14.87 -20.01 13.27
C CYS A 225 14.16 -19.55 14.55
N LYS A 226 14.92 -19.43 15.65
CA LYS A 226 14.43 -18.78 16.87
C LYS A 226 14.21 -17.29 16.60
N LYS A 227 13.11 -16.75 17.10
CA LYS A 227 12.68 -15.37 16.83
C LYS A 227 12.57 -14.59 18.14
N HIS A 228 13.02 -13.35 18.13
CA HIS A 228 12.81 -12.38 19.21
C HIS A 228 12.10 -11.18 18.63
N LEU A 229 11.04 -10.72 19.28
CA LEU A 229 10.22 -9.61 18.82
C LEU A 229 10.28 -8.47 19.83
N ILE A 230 10.69 -7.29 19.38
CA ILE A 230 10.66 -6.05 20.16
C ILE A 230 9.57 -5.17 19.55
N ILE A 231 8.54 -4.83 20.34
CA ILE A 231 7.39 -4.05 19.87
C ILE A 231 7.33 -2.72 20.59
N ARG A 232 7.15 -1.65 19.81
CA ARG A 232 6.77 -0.33 20.29
C ARG A 232 5.69 0.24 19.41
N MET A 233 4.57 0.64 20.01
CA MET A 233 3.43 1.24 19.30
C MET A 233 2.92 2.47 20.01
N MET A 234 2.22 3.33 19.28
CA MET A 234 1.51 4.47 19.84
C MET A 234 0.33 3.98 20.72
N LYS A 235 0.02 4.75 21.75
CA LYS A 235 -0.97 4.40 22.79
C LYS A 235 -2.39 4.15 22.27
N ASN A 236 -2.75 4.77 21.13
CA ASN A 236 -4.06 4.64 20.47
C ASN A 236 -4.17 3.44 19.52
N LYS A 237 -3.16 2.58 19.43
CA LYS A 237 -3.20 1.36 18.60
C LYS A 237 -3.70 0.16 19.38
N GLU A 238 -4.29 -0.82 18.69
CA GLU A 238 -4.89 -2.03 19.28
C GLU A 238 -3.82 -3.09 19.60
N HIS A 239 -3.00 -2.83 20.65
CA HIS A 239 -1.84 -3.63 21.02
C HIS A 239 -2.19 -5.11 21.22
N GLU A 240 -3.27 -5.41 21.95
CA GLU A 240 -3.68 -6.80 22.22
C GLU A 240 -4.05 -7.56 20.95
N LYS A 241 -4.74 -6.90 20.00
CA LYS A 241 -5.07 -7.51 18.72
C LYS A 241 -3.83 -7.76 17.88
N TYR A 242 -2.85 -6.87 17.95
CA TYR A 242 -1.59 -7.01 17.26
C TYR A 242 -0.76 -8.18 17.84
N ILE A 243 -0.52 -8.19 19.15
CA ILE A 243 0.36 -9.16 19.83
C ILE A 243 -0.17 -10.60 19.72
N ARG A 244 -1.50 -10.80 19.68
CA ARG A 244 -2.10 -12.15 19.61
C ARG A 244 -1.65 -12.98 18.41
N TYR A 245 -1.16 -12.36 17.36
CA TYR A 245 -0.65 -13.07 16.18
C TYR A 245 0.70 -13.75 16.41
N PHE A 246 1.46 -13.33 17.42
CA PHE A 246 2.84 -13.77 17.67
C PHE A 246 2.97 -14.78 18.81
N LYS A 247 1.99 -15.66 18.98
CA LYS A 247 1.95 -16.64 20.09
C LYS A 247 3.11 -17.65 20.07
N ASN A 248 3.70 -17.92 18.92
CA ASN A 248 4.78 -18.89 18.74
C ASN A 248 6.17 -18.26 18.75
N ILE A 249 6.28 -16.98 19.10
CA ILE A 249 7.57 -16.31 19.19
C ILE A 249 8.06 -16.42 20.64
N SER A 250 9.21 -17.08 20.81
CA SER A 250 9.88 -17.13 22.10
C SER A 250 10.44 -15.74 22.46
N SER A 251 10.04 -15.22 23.57
CA SER A 251 10.62 -14.02 24.19
C SER A 251 12.07 -14.21 24.58
#